data_a87ba8dd16f122e55d87bbc4cbc94628
#
_entry.id   a87ba8dd16f122e55d87bbc4cbc94628
#
_cell.length_a   1.000
_cell.length_b   1.000
_cell.length_c   1.000
_cell.angle_alpha   90.00
_cell.angle_beta   90.00
_cell.angle_gamma   90.00
#
_symmetry.space_group_name_H-M   'P 1'
#
loop_
_entity.id
_entity.type
_entity.pdbx_description
1 polymer ?
#
loop_
_entity_poly.entity_id
_entity_poly.type
_entity_poly.pdbx_seq_one_letter_code
_entity_poly.pdbx_strand_id
1 'polypeptide(L)'
;LGDVYKRQVLLAPLFLSACNYSKPENRSGFFYNTFAKPMDLFLNWMGEHLNHNYGLAIIIIVLAIRLIMLPFMLSQTKNGQFMRKLMKIAKPELDPIQEKVRRARTQEEKMDANKEMMDVYKKYHINPMKSMLGCLPMLIQMPILFGLYASLKWPVHNHLSQYPHFLWFDLSKPDIYITLIAGILYFIQSLVSLGNMPQEQRQMGYMMMIISPIFIIYISFTSASALGLYWSINALFLSLIHI
;
A
#
# COMPACT_ATOMS: atom_id res chain seq x y z
N LEU A 1 5.27 9.78 27.28
CA LEU A 1 5.47 8.40 26.76
C LEU A 1 4.28 7.50 27.09
N GLY A 2 3.68 7.56 28.30
CA GLY A 2 2.57 6.68 28.70
C GLY A 2 1.27 6.85 27.90
N ASP A 3 0.93 8.06 27.46
CA ASP A 3 -0.31 8.32 26.69
C ASP A 3 -0.23 7.86 25.23
N VAL A 4 0.96 7.85 24.63
CA VAL A 4 1.17 7.35 23.27
C VAL A 4 1.01 5.81 23.24
N TYR A 5 1.55 5.12 24.25
CA TYR A 5 1.38 3.67 24.41
C TYR A 5 -0.09 3.29 24.65
N LYS A 6 -0.81 4.03 25.49
CA LYS A 6 -2.24 3.79 25.74
C LYS A 6 -3.08 3.96 24.46
N ARG A 7 -2.79 4.96 23.64
CA ARG A 7 -3.48 5.16 22.35
C ARG A 7 -3.13 4.09 21.32
N GLN A 8 -1.89 3.60 21.30
CA GLN A 8 -1.49 2.49 20.42
C GLN A 8 -2.14 1.16 20.84
N VAL A 9 -2.24 0.88 22.14
CA VAL A 9 -2.93 -0.31 22.67
C VAL A 9 -4.44 -0.26 22.40
N LEU A 10 -5.06 0.92 22.39
CA LEU A 10 -6.46 1.11 22.02
C LEU A 10 -6.73 0.93 20.52
N LEU A 11 -5.74 1.19 19.66
CA LEU A 11 -5.86 0.98 18.21
C LEU A 11 -5.55 -0.46 17.78
N ALA A 12 -4.75 -1.19 18.56
CA ALA A 12 -4.38 -2.57 18.26
C ALA A 12 -5.59 -3.53 18.13
N PRO A 13 -6.64 -3.48 18.97
CA PRO A 13 -7.84 -4.32 18.82
C PRO A 13 -8.62 -4.04 17.53
N LEU A 14 -8.59 -2.81 17.02
CA LEU A 14 -9.23 -2.45 15.75
C LEU A 14 -8.60 -3.17 14.55
N PHE A 15 -7.29 -3.44 14.60
CA PHE A 15 -6.59 -4.22 13.58
C PHE A 15 -6.68 -5.73 13.83
N LEU A 16 -6.72 -6.17 15.07
CA LEU A 16 -6.81 -7.58 15.44
C LEU A 16 -8.22 -8.17 15.22
N SER A 17 -9.26 -7.36 15.30
CA SER A 17 -10.64 -7.80 14.99
C SER A 17 -10.88 -8.10 13.50
N ALA A 18 -9.94 -7.69 12.62
CA ALA A 18 -10.00 -7.97 11.19
C ALA A 18 -9.65 -9.42 10.80
N CYS A 19 -9.18 -10.25 11.73
CA CYS A 19 -8.58 -11.55 11.41
C CYS A 19 -9.52 -12.75 11.53
N ASN A 20 -10.78 -12.61 11.91
CA ASN A 20 -11.63 -13.78 12.23
C ASN A 20 -12.93 -13.85 11.44
N TYR A 21 -12.88 -13.61 10.11
CA TYR A 21 -14.05 -13.70 9.22
C TYR A 21 -14.30 -15.11 8.66
N SER A 22 -13.49 -16.11 9.07
CA SER A 22 -13.63 -17.50 8.61
C SER A 22 -14.95 -18.12 9.05
N LYS A 23 -15.49 -17.71 10.21
CA LYS A 23 -16.77 -18.19 10.71
C LYS A 23 -17.89 -17.18 10.44
N PRO A 24 -19.07 -17.62 9.93
CA PRO A 24 -20.20 -16.73 9.65
C PRO A 24 -20.63 -15.87 10.85
N GLU A 25 -20.58 -16.43 12.06
CA GLU A 25 -20.94 -15.80 13.32
C GLU A 25 -20.02 -14.60 13.69
N ASN A 26 -18.79 -14.60 13.18
CA ASN A 26 -17.81 -13.52 13.44
C ASN A 26 -17.81 -12.43 12.37
N ARG A 27 -18.70 -12.52 11.37
CA ARG A 27 -18.84 -11.52 10.29
C ARG A 27 -19.64 -10.33 10.76
N SER A 28 -19.14 -9.67 11.78
CA SER A 28 -19.71 -8.48 12.41
C SER A 28 -18.60 -7.51 12.79
N GLY A 29 -18.99 -6.28 13.15
CA GLY A 29 -18.05 -5.25 13.57
C GLY A 29 -17.78 -4.19 12.50
N PHE A 30 -17.11 -3.12 12.93
CA PHE A 30 -16.88 -1.93 12.09
C PHE A 30 -16.18 -2.28 10.77
N PHE A 31 -15.09 -3.04 10.84
CA PHE A 31 -14.29 -3.33 9.66
C PHE A 31 -15.04 -4.18 8.62
N TYR A 32 -15.76 -5.21 9.08
CA TYR A 32 -16.56 -6.04 8.19
C TYR A 32 -17.65 -5.22 7.50
N ASN A 33 -18.43 -4.46 8.27
CA ASN A 33 -19.56 -3.69 7.74
C ASN A 33 -19.12 -2.53 6.84
N THR A 34 -17.94 -1.95 7.09
CA THR A 34 -17.45 -0.79 6.34
C THR A 34 -16.66 -1.15 5.08
N PHE A 35 -15.93 -2.26 5.10
CA PHE A 35 -15.02 -2.63 4.00
C PHE A 35 -15.36 -3.97 3.35
N ALA A 36 -15.46 -5.05 4.11
CA ALA A 36 -15.63 -6.38 3.54
C ALA A 36 -17.02 -6.59 2.91
N LYS A 37 -18.08 -6.27 3.64
CA LYS A 37 -19.46 -6.44 3.18
C LYS A 37 -19.79 -5.56 1.96
N PRO A 38 -19.48 -4.25 1.91
CA PRO A 38 -19.73 -3.44 0.72
C PRO A 38 -18.95 -3.95 -0.50
N MET A 39 -17.71 -4.44 -0.29
CA MET A 39 -16.91 -5.00 -1.36
C MET A 39 -17.51 -6.29 -1.92
N ASP A 40 -17.99 -7.17 -1.04
CA ASP A 40 -18.66 -8.41 -1.41
C ASP A 40 -19.97 -8.16 -2.18
N LEU A 41 -20.79 -7.22 -1.71
CA LEU A 41 -22.02 -6.81 -2.40
C LEU A 41 -21.73 -6.17 -3.76
N PHE A 42 -20.69 -5.35 -3.86
CA PHE A 42 -20.30 -4.71 -5.11
C PHE A 42 -19.75 -5.73 -6.11
N LEU A 43 -18.94 -6.69 -5.65
CA LEU A 43 -18.50 -7.82 -6.48
C LEU A 43 -19.68 -8.63 -7.00
N ASN A 44 -20.69 -8.91 -6.17
CA ASN A 44 -21.89 -9.61 -6.61
C ASN A 44 -22.63 -8.82 -7.68
N TRP A 45 -22.91 -7.55 -7.40
CA TRP A 45 -23.61 -6.68 -8.35
C TRP A 45 -22.88 -6.60 -9.70
N MET A 46 -21.57 -6.42 -9.67
CA MET A 46 -20.76 -6.41 -10.90
C MET A 46 -20.77 -7.76 -11.62
N GLY A 47 -20.67 -8.87 -10.87
CA GLY A 47 -20.70 -10.23 -11.42
C GLY A 47 -22.01 -10.49 -12.17
N GLU A 48 -23.15 -10.13 -11.59
CA GLU A 48 -24.48 -10.26 -12.22
C GLU A 48 -24.60 -9.48 -13.53
N HIS A 49 -24.05 -8.24 -13.56
CA HIS A 49 -24.09 -7.39 -14.77
C HIS A 49 -23.07 -7.77 -15.84
N LEU A 50 -22.06 -8.55 -15.50
CA LEU A 50 -20.97 -8.97 -16.38
C LEU A 50 -21.05 -10.47 -16.76
N ASN A 51 -22.26 -11.05 -16.82
CA ASN A 51 -22.47 -12.47 -17.12
C ASN A 51 -21.63 -13.40 -16.21
N HIS A 52 -21.58 -13.10 -14.94
CA HIS A 52 -20.79 -13.81 -13.90
C HIS A 52 -19.27 -13.79 -14.13
N ASN A 53 -18.75 -12.82 -14.88
CA ASN A 53 -17.31 -12.66 -15.09
C ASN A 53 -16.67 -11.90 -13.92
N TYR A 54 -16.34 -12.61 -12.83
CA TYR A 54 -15.75 -12.03 -11.63
C TYR A 54 -14.32 -11.51 -11.83
N GLY A 55 -13.57 -12.06 -12.78
CA GLY A 55 -12.25 -11.52 -13.12
C GLY A 55 -12.33 -10.11 -13.67
N LEU A 56 -13.28 -9.88 -14.60
CA LEU A 56 -13.54 -8.54 -15.10
C LEU A 56 -14.09 -7.60 -14.03
N ALA A 57 -14.95 -8.11 -13.14
CA ALA A 57 -15.45 -7.35 -11.98
C ALA A 57 -14.29 -6.87 -11.10
N ILE A 58 -13.32 -7.73 -10.78
CA ILE A 58 -12.12 -7.37 -10.00
C ILE A 58 -11.31 -6.29 -10.71
N ILE A 59 -11.07 -6.41 -12.02
CA ILE A 59 -10.36 -5.40 -12.81
C ILE A 59 -11.05 -4.04 -12.71
N ILE A 60 -12.36 -4.00 -12.94
CA ILE A 60 -13.15 -2.76 -12.90
C ILE A 60 -13.11 -2.13 -11.49
N ILE A 61 -13.26 -2.93 -10.44
CA ILE A 61 -13.19 -2.46 -9.06
C ILE A 61 -11.83 -1.82 -8.77
N VAL A 62 -10.75 -2.50 -9.14
CA VAL A 62 -9.39 -1.98 -8.94
C VAL A 62 -9.20 -0.67 -9.68
N LEU A 63 -9.60 -0.59 -10.93
CA LEU A 63 -9.48 0.63 -11.73
C LEU A 63 -10.37 1.76 -11.17
N ALA A 64 -11.59 1.47 -10.76
CA ALA A 64 -12.49 2.46 -10.15
C ALA A 64 -11.89 3.04 -8.86
N ILE A 65 -11.40 2.20 -7.96
CA ILE A 65 -10.71 2.64 -6.73
C ILE A 65 -9.50 3.51 -7.08
N ARG A 66 -8.71 3.10 -8.07
CA ARG A 66 -7.52 3.84 -8.51
C ARG A 66 -7.86 5.19 -9.11
N LEU A 67 -8.93 5.27 -9.91
CA LEU A 67 -9.40 6.53 -10.49
C LEU A 67 -9.89 7.50 -9.41
N ILE A 68 -10.63 6.99 -8.41
CA ILE A 68 -11.07 7.80 -7.26
C ILE A 68 -9.88 8.32 -6.47
N MET A 69 -8.84 7.49 -6.28
CA MET A 69 -7.63 7.86 -5.55
C MET A 69 -6.64 8.73 -6.36
N LEU A 70 -6.82 8.80 -7.69
CA LEU A 70 -5.90 9.46 -8.61
C LEU A 70 -5.61 10.93 -8.25
N PRO A 71 -6.61 11.81 -7.99
CA PRO A 71 -6.35 13.22 -7.66
C PRO A 71 -5.51 13.35 -6.38
N PHE A 72 -5.76 12.48 -5.41
CA PHE A 72 -4.98 12.44 -4.17
C PHE A 72 -3.52 12.01 -4.43
N MET A 73 -3.31 10.97 -5.25
CA MET A 73 -1.98 10.47 -5.63
C MET A 73 -1.19 11.52 -6.41
N LEU A 74 -1.81 12.23 -7.36
CA LEU A 74 -1.18 13.30 -8.11
C LEU A 74 -0.77 14.47 -7.20
N SER A 75 -1.61 14.84 -6.25
CA SER A 75 -1.29 15.86 -5.24
C SER A 75 -0.06 15.46 -4.42
N GLN A 76 0.00 14.19 -4.00
CA GLN A 76 1.15 13.67 -3.26
C GLN A 76 2.44 13.66 -4.08
N THR A 77 2.37 13.24 -5.34
CA THR A 77 3.52 13.26 -6.26
C THR A 77 4.08 14.68 -6.43
N LYS A 78 3.20 15.67 -6.64
CA LYS A 78 3.60 17.09 -6.71
C LYS A 78 4.27 17.57 -5.42
N ASN A 79 3.67 17.27 -4.27
CA ASN A 79 4.24 17.61 -2.96
C ASN A 79 5.61 16.94 -2.74
N GLY A 80 5.74 15.68 -3.12
CA GLY A 80 6.99 14.94 -3.06
C GLY A 80 8.08 15.57 -3.93
N GLN A 81 7.77 15.94 -5.17
CA GLN A 81 8.71 16.62 -6.07
C GLN A 81 9.14 18.00 -5.53
N PHE A 82 8.21 18.77 -4.96
CA PHE A 82 8.52 20.05 -4.33
C PHE A 82 9.47 19.86 -3.13
N MET A 83 9.17 18.91 -2.23
CA MET A 83 10.03 18.59 -1.10
C MET A 83 11.43 18.15 -1.53
N ARG A 84 11.55 17.37 -2.62
CA ARG A 84 12.84 16.97 -3.21
C ARG A 84 13.67 18.17 -3.63
N LYS A 85 13.06 19.18 -4.25
CA LYS A 85 13.76 20.43 -4.63
C LYS A 85 14.29 21.14 -3.38
N LEU A 86 13.48 21.28 -2.34
CA LEU A 86 13.89 21.92 -1.09
C LEU A 86 15.04 21.14 -0.41
N MET A 87 14.94 19.82 -0.35
CA MET A 87 16.00 18.96 0.21
C MET A 87 17.31 19.10 -0.57
N LYS A 88 17.27 19.19 -1.91
CA LYS A 88 18.48 19.44 -2.70
C LYS A 88 19.15 20.77 -2.33
N ILE A 89 18.37 21.83 -2.12
CA ILE A 89 18.89 23.15 -1.74
C ILE A 89 19.47 23.11 -0.32
N ALA A 90 18.80 22.43 0.61
CA ALA A 90 19.24 22.32 2.00
C ALA A 90 20.39 21.31 2.20
N LYS A 91 20.67 20.45 1.23
CA LYS A 91 21.66 19.37 1.33
C LYS A 91 23.04 19.82 1.84
N PRO A 92 23.66 20.90 1.37
CA PRO A 92 24.97 21.32 1.85
C PRO A 92 25.02 21.60 3.36
N GLU A 93 23.90 22.07 3.94
CA GLU A 93 23.78 22.31 5.38
C GLU A 93 23.37 21.03 6.15
N LEU A 94 22.61 20.14 5.51
CA LEU A 94 22.13 18.90 6.13
C LEU A 94 23.19 17.80 6.21
N ASP A 95 24.03 17.65 5.18
CA ASP A 95 25.04 16.58 5.12
C ASP A 95 25.98 16.57 6.35
N PRO A 96 26.58 17.70 6.79
CA PRO A 96 27.43 17.73 7.97
C PRO A 96 26.66 17.40 9.27
N ILE A 97 25.39 17.82 9.37
CA ILE A 97 24.55 17.55 10.53
C ILE A 97 24.19 16.05 10.58
N GLN A 98 23.85 15.46 9.44
CA GLN A 98 23.59 14.00 9.37
C GLN A 98 24.82 13.18 9.76
N GLU A 99 26.03 13.66 9.40
CA GLU A 99 27.27 13.03 9.82
C GLU A 99 27.46 13.16 11.34
N LYS A 100 27.13 14.31 11.95
CA LYS A 100 27.11 14.47 13.41
C LYS A 100 26.15 13.47 14.07
N VAL A 101 24.91 13.33 13.57
CA VAL A 101 23.96 12.34 14.09
C VAL A 101 24.50 10.92 14.02
N ARG A 102 25.19 10.58 12.92
CA ARG A 102 25.77 9.24 12.71
C ARG A 102 26.95 8.94 13.63
N ARG A 103 27.77 9.97 13.92
CA ARG A 103 28.96 9.85 14.80
C ARG A 103 28.62 10.01 16.28
N ALA A 104 27.46 10.52 16.62
CA ALA A 104 27.06 10.74 18.00
C ALA A 104 27.05 9.43 18.82
N ARG A 105 27.76 9.46 19.93
CA ARG A 105 27.91 8.30 20.85
C ARG A 105 26.96 8.38 22.03
N THR A 106 26.58 9.60 22.42
CA THR A 106 25.68 9.84 23.53
C THR A 106 24.29 10.22 23.06
N GLN A 107 23.29 10.02 23.92
CA GLN A 107 21.93 10.42 23.65
C GLN A 107 21.78 11.95 23.53
N GLU A 108 22.58 12.69 24.29
CA GLU A 108 22.62 14.15 24.30
C GLU A 108 23.15 14.70 22.97
N GLU A 109 24.29 14.19 22.48
CA GLU A 109 24.84 14.54 21.16
C GLU A 109 23.84 14.27 20.03
N LYS A 110 23.10 13.16 20.09
CA LYS A 110 22.02 12.86 19.11
C LYS A 110 20.88 13.85 19.18
N MET A 111 20.48 14.24 20.37
CA MET A 111 19.40 15.23 20.54
C MET A 111 19.79 16.59 20.00
N ASP A 112 21.02 17.05 20.26
CA ASP A 112 21.52 18.34 19.79
C ASP A 112 21.66 18.35 18.26
N ALA A 113 22.24 17.32 17.67
CA ALA A 113 22.34 17.20 16.21
C ALA A 113 20.95 17.12 15.53
N ASN A 114 19.98 16.42 16.15
CA ASN A 114 18.61 16.41 15.64
C ASN A 114 17.94 17.79 15.76
N LYS A 115 18.25 18.56 16.79
CA LYS A 115 17.76 19.94 16.96
C LYS A 115 18.32 20.85 15.86
N GLU A 116 19.64 20.80 15.59
CA GLU A 116 20.26 21.50 14.48
C GLU A 116 19.59 21.13 13.14
N MET A 117 19.30 19.85 12.91
CA MET A 117 18.63 19.38 11.71
C MET A 117 17.21 19.96 11.57
N MET A 118 16.47 20.03 12.67
CA MET A 118 15.14 20.63 12.68
C MET A 118 15.17 22.14 12.41
N ASP A 119 16.20 22.85 12.84
CA ASP A 119 16.35 24.27 12.58
C ASP A 119 16.67 24.54 11.09
N VAL A 120 17.50 23.70 10.44
CA VAL A 120 17.70 23.73 8.98
C VAL A 120 16.39 23.42 8.25
N TYR A 121 15.61 22.45 8.69
CA TYR A 121 14.29 22.18 8.10
C TYR A 121 13.36 23.38 8.19
N LYS A 122 13.33 24.09 9.33
CA LYS A 122 12.55 25.33 9.49
C LYS A 122 13.04 26.42 8.54
N LYS A 123 14.35 26.62 8.46
CA LYS A 123 14.99 27.63 7.59
C LYS A 123 14.57 27.46 6.12
N TYR A 124 14.54 26.23 5.63
CA TYR A 124 14.17 25.90 4.26
C TYR A 124 12.69 25.57 4.06
N HIS A 125 11.83 25.80 5.07
CA HIS A 125 10.42 25.45 5.05
C HIS A 125 10.14 23.99 4.72
N ILE A 126 11.07 23.10 5.07
CA ILE A 126 10.93 21.64 4.93
C ILE A 126 10.10 21.12 6.09
N ASN A 127 8.91 20.61 5.79
CA ASN A 127 8.07 20.02 6.83
C ASN A 127 8.19 18.49 6.80
N PRO A 128 8.88 17.86 7.78
CA PRO A 128 9.04 16.42 7.82
C PRO A 128 7.71 15.67 8.00
N MET A 129 6.69 16.30 8.63
CA MET A 129 5.35 15.72 8.75
C MET A 129 4.66 15.58 7.38
N LYS A 130 4.87 16.52 6.45
CA LYS A 130 4.37 16.39 5.08
C LYS A 130 5.04 15.25 4.32
N SER A 131 6.29 14.93 4.63
CA SER A 131 6.97 13.75 4.07
C SER A 131 6.35 12.44 4.58
N MET A 132 5.91 12.41 5.84
CA MET A 132 5.17 11.26 6.39
C MET A 132 3.79 11.06 5.76
N LEU A 133 3.15 12.12 5.25
CA LEU A 133 1.91 11.98 4.47
C LEU A 133 2.11 11.19 3.16
N GLY A 134 3.35 10.97 2.73
CA GLY A 134 3.68 10.08 1.61
C GLY A 134 3.26 8.62 1.82
N CYS A 135 3.13 8.14 3.06
CA CYS A 135 2.62 6.79 3.37
C CYS A 135 1.09 6.75 3.56
N LEU A 136 0.39 7.89 3.52
CA LEU A 136 -1.07 7.94 3.70
C LEU A 136 -1.86 7.09 2.67
N PRO A 137 -1.46 7.01 1.37
CA PRO A 137 -2.10 6.08 0.43
C PRO A 137 -2.04 4.63 0.90
N MET A 138 -0.95 4.23 1.52
CA MET A 138 -0.79 2.88 2.05
C MET A 138 -1.77 2.62 3.20
N LEU A 139 -1.96 3.60 4.10
CA LEU A 139 -2.91 3.48 5.21
C LEU A 139 -4.36 3.40 4.73
N ILE A 140 -4.72 4.14 3.67
CA ILE A 140 -6.05 4.05 3.05
C ILE A 140 -6.20 2.74 2.27
N GLN A 141 -5.12 2.29 1.61
CA GLN A 141 -5.13 1.08 0.79
C GLN A 141 -5.34 -0.19 1.61
N MET A 142 -4.77 -0.26 2.83
CA MET A 142 -4.81 -1.49 3.64
C MET A 142 -6.23 -1.93 3.99
N PRO A 143 -7.13 -1.08 4.52
CA PRO A 143 -8.53 -1.46 4.76
C PRO A 143 -9.25 -1.94 3.49
N ILE A 144 -9.02 -1.29 2.35
CA ILE A 144 -9.62 -1.65 1.06
C ILE A 144 -9.11 -3.02 0.61
N LEU A 145 -7.80 -3.25 0.69
CA LEU A 145 -7.18 -4.53 0.34
C LEU A 145 -7.71 -5.67 1.23
N PHE A 146 -7.79 -5.45 2.54
CA PHE A 146 -8.34 -6.45 3.45
C PHE A 146 -9.82 -6.70 3.23
N GLY A 147 -10.62 -5.67 2.90
CA GLY A 147 -12.02 -5.83 2.53
C GLY A 147 -12.19 -6.69 1.29
N LEU A 148 -11.42 -6.41 0.23
CA LEU A 148 -11.40 -7.21 -1.00
C LEU A 148 -10.92 -8.64 -0.72
N TYR A 149 -9.82 -8.81 0.01
CA TYR A 149 -9.30 -10.11 0.39
C TYR A 149 -10.34 -10.95 1.15
N ALA A 150 -11.03 -10.34 2.11
CA ALA A 150 -12.07 -11.02 2.88
C ALA A 150 -13.26 -11.44 2.00
N SER A 151 -13.69 -10.58 1.07
CA SER A 151 -14.79 -10.88 0.14
C SER A 151 -14.44 -11.97 -0.88
N LEU A 152 -13.18 -12.06 -1.27
CA LEU A 152 -12.69 -13.11 -2.19
C LEU A 152 -12.47 -14.45 -1.48
N LYS A 153 -11.95 -14.42 -0.25
CA LYS A 153 -11.63 -15.63 0.51
C LYS A 153 -12.84 -16.25 1.21
N TRP A 154 -13.77 -15.43 1.66
CA TRP A 154 -14.98 -15.83 2.38
C TRP A 154 -16.21 -15.13 1.79
N PRO A 155 -16.56 -15.46 0.53
CA PRO A 155 -17.72 -14.85 -0.13
C PRO A 155 -19.01 -15.15 0.65
N VAL A 156 -19.87 -14.15 0.77
CA VAL A 156 -21.18 -14.28 1.42
C VAL A 156 -22.30 -14.03 0.42
N HIS A 157 -22.17 -12.99 -0.37
CA HIS A 157 -23.18 -12.57 -1.33
C HIS A 157 -22.72 -12.83 -2.77
N ASN A 158 -21.41 -12.73 -3.05
CA ASN A 158 -20.90 -12.96 -4.40
C ASN A 158 -20.82 -14.47 -4.71
N HIS A 159 -21.04 -14.80 -5.98
CA HIS A 159 -21.04 -16.18 -6.49
C HIS A 159 -19.70 -16.56 -7.13
N LEU A 160 -18.59 -15.98 -6.70
CA LEU A 160 -17.25 -16.25 -7.24
C LEU A 160 -16.91 -17.75 -7.22
N SER A 161 -17.30 -18.46 -6.16
CA SER A 161 -17.05 -19.89 -6.03
C SER A 161 -17.81 -20.75 -7.05
N GLN A 162 -18.93 -20.24 -7.60
CA GLN A 162 -19.71 -20.92 -8.63
C GLN A 162 -19.18 -20.60 -10.03
N TYR A 163 -18.61 -19.42 -10.24
CA TYR A 163 -18.08 -18.93 -11.52
C TYR A 163 -16.63 -18.48 -11.37
N PRO A 164 -15.70 -19.41 -11.00
CA PRO A 164 -14.34 -19.02 -10.65
C PRO A 164 -13.42 -18.82 -11.84
N HIS A 165 -13.82 -19.24 -13.06
CA HIS A 165 -12.96 -19.22 -14.21
C HIS A 165 -12.78 -17.82 -14.81
N PHE A 166 -11.53 -17.43 -15.00
CA PHE A 166 -11.17 -16.22 -15.72
C PHE A 166 -9.90 -16.45 -16.55
N LEU A 167 -9.97 -16.19 -17.87
CA LEU A 167 -8.90 -16.48 -18.82
C LEU A 167 -8.46 -17.96 -18.73
N TRP A 168 -7.25 -18.22 -18.20
CA TRP A 168 -6.68 -19.56 -18.05
C TRP A 168 -6.68 -20.09 -16.63
N PHE A 169 -7.12 -19.31 -15.65
CA PHE A 169 -7.01 -19.66 -14.23
C PHE A 169 -8.32 -19.58 -13.46
N ASP A 170 -8.32 -20.25 -12.32
CA ASP A 170 -9.42 -20.28 -11.34
C ASP A 170 -9.16 -19.21 -10.28
N LEU A 171 -10.03 -18.20 -10.22
CA LEU A 171 -9.91 -17.07 -9.30
C LEU A 171 -9.86 -17.47 -7.83
N SER A 172 -10.43 -18.63 -7.48
CA SER A 172 -10.51 -19.11 -6.09
C SER A 172 -9.30 -19.92 -5.63
N LYS A 173 -8.43 -20.34 -6.56
CA LYS A 173 -7.25 -21.17 -6.29
C LYS A 173 -5.96 -20.44 -6.62
N PRO A 174 -4.81 -20.80 -6.02
CA PRO A 174 -3.52 -20.29 -6.44
C PRO A 174 -3.21 -20.70 -7.88
N ASP A 175 -2.62 -19.76 -8.64
CA ASP A 175 -2.12 -19.99 -10.00
C ASP A 175 -0.71 -19.40 -10.14
N ILE A 176 0.21 -20.19 -10.69
CA ILE A 176 1.62 -19.79 -10.78
C ILE A 176 1.86 -18.68 -11.81
N TYR A 177 1.13 -18.70 -12.92
CA TYR A 177 1.37 -17.74 -14.01
C TYR A 177 0.94 -16.33 -13.60
N ILE A 178 -0.27 -16.18 -13.04
CA ILE A 178 -0.71 -14.86 -12.56
C ILE A 178 0.13 -14.37 -11.38
N THR A 179 0.65 -15.30 -10.55
CA THR A 179 1.59 -14.99 -9.47
C THR A 179 2.89 -14.41 -10.01
N LEU A 180 3.49 -15.04 -11.03
CA LEU A 180 4.72 -14.56 -11.67
C LEU A 180 4.49 -13.22 -12.37
N ILE A 181 3.37 -13.08 -13.08
CA ILE A 181 2.98 -11.80 -13.71
C ILE A 181 2.91 -10.69 -12.67
N ALA A 182 2.23 -10.92 -11.55
CA ALA A 182 2.15 -9.95 -10.47
C ALA A 182 3.53 -9.57 -9.93
N GLY A 183 4.40 -10.55 -9.68
CA GLY A 183 5.77 -10.32 -9.20
C GLY A 183 6.60 -9.48 -10.17
N ILE A 184 6.56 -9.80 -11.48
CA ILE A 184 7.27 -9.07 -12.53
C ILE A 184 6.75 -7.63 -12.63
N LEU A 185 5.44 -7.43 -12.61
CA LEU A 185 4.84 -6.11 -12.68
C LEU A 185 5.17 -5.25 -11.45
N TYR A 186 5.22 -5.84 -10.25
CA TYR A 186 5.67 -5.15 -9.05
C TYR A 186 7.16 -4.81 -9.08
N PHE A 187 7.98 -5.66 -9.67
CA PHE A 187 9.39 -5.36 -9.88
C PHE A 187 9.56 -4.17 -10.83
N ILE A 188 8.87 -4.15 -11.97
CA ILE A 188 8.87 -3.04 -12.92
C ILE A 188 8.38 -1.75 -12.25
N GLN A 189 7.26 -1.82 -11.52
CA GLN A 189 6.71 -0.69 -10.77
C GLN A 189 7.71 -0.14 -9.74
N SER A 190 8.44 -1.01 -9.06
CA SER A 190 9.47 -0.63 -8.10
C SER A 190 10.67 0.04 -8.77
N LEU A 191 11.09 -0.42 -9.96
CA LEU A 191 12.14 0.22 -10.77
C LEU A 191 11.73 1.64 -11.19
N VAL A 192 10.51 1.82 -11.68
CA VAL A 192 9.97 3.13 -12.05
C VAL A 192 9.92 4.07 -10.84
N SER A 193 9.45 3.57 -9.70
CA SER A 193 9.43 4.33 -8.45
C SER A 193 10.83 4.73 -7.98
N LEU A 194 11.81 3.83 -8.08
CA LEU A 194 13.20 4.08 -7.68
C LEU A 194 13.83 5.21 -8.50
N GLY A 195 13.55 5.26 -9.81
CA GLY A 195 14.00 6.35 -10.70
C GLY A 195 13.53 7.72 -10.22
N ASN A 196 12.38 7.76 -9.58
CA ASN A 196 11.74 8.96 -9.05
C ASN A 196 12.07 9.28 -7.58
N MET A 197 12.87 8.46 -6.88
CA MET A 197 13.24 8.68 -5.48
C MET A 197 14.43 9.62 -5.29
N PRO A 198 14.46 10.43 -4.21
CA PRO A 198 15.65 11.18 -3.78
C PRO A 198 16.83 10.25 -3.50
N GLN A 199 18.06 10.73 -3.68
CA GLN A 199 19.27 9.93 -3.43
C GLN A 199 19.34 9.41 -1.99
N GLU A 200 18.89 10.20 -1.03
CA GLU A 200 18.88 9.88 0.40
C GLU A 200 17.93 8.69 0.73
N GLN A 201 16.89 8.49 -0.08
CA GLN A 201 15.91 7.42 0.09
C GLN A 201 16.17 6.22 -0.82
N ARG A 202 17.13 6.30 -1.75
CA ARG A 202 17.40 5.23 -2.72
C ARG A 202 17.82 3.92 -2.07
N GLN A 203 18.55 3.96 -0.96
CA GLN A 203 18.94 2.74 -0.26
C GLN A 203 17.71 1.96 0.22
N MET A 204 16.72 2.65 0.80
CA MET A 204 15.43 2.04 1.16
C MET A 204 14.66 1.59 -0.09
N GLY A 205 14.71 2.38 -1.16
CA GLY A 205 14.11 2.05 -2.45
C GLY A 205 14.67 0.75 -3.06
N TYR A 206 15.98 0.52 -3.01
CA TYR A 206 16.62 -0.73 -3.45
C TYR A 206 16.15 -1.94 -2.62
N MET A 207 16.05 -1.78 -1.30
CA MET A 207 15.51 -2.84 -0.45
C MET A 207 14.06 -3.16 -0.81
N MET A 208 13.22 -2.14 -0.99
CA MET A 208 11.81 -2.32 -1.36
C MET A 208 11.66 -2.92 -2.76
N MET A 209 12.54 -2.60 -3.70
CA MET A 209 12.54 -3.15 -5.06
C MET A 209 12.72 -4.68 -5.06
N ILE A 210 13.46 -5.22 -4.10
CA ILE A 210 13.68 -6.67 -3.98
C ILE A 210 12.62 -7.31 -3.08
N ILE A 211 12.33 -6.71 -1.92
CA ILE A 211 11.44 -7.28 -0.92
C ILE A 211 9.99 -7.30 -1.42
N SER A 212 9.53 -6.24 -2.09
CA SER A 212 8.11 -6.14 -2.46
C SER A 212 7.68 -7.20 -3.49
N PRO A 213 8.40 -7.47 -4.59
CA PRO A 213 8.03 -8.54 -5.50
C PRO A 213 8.07 -9.93 -4.85
N ILE A 214 9.07 -10.20 -4.03
CA ILE A 214 9.19 -11.49 -3.31
C ILE A 214 7.99 -11.68 -2.39
N PHE A 215 7.62 -10.65 -1.64
CA PHE A 215 6.47 -10.67 -0.74
C PHE A 215 5.16 -10.90 -1.51
N ILE A 216 4.97 -10.21 -2.64
CA ILE A 216 3.80 -10.37 -3.50
C ILE A 216 3.73 -11.78 -4.09
N ILE A 217 4.84 -12.32 -4.59
CA ILE A 217 4.92 -13.69 -5.10
C ILE A 217 4.55 -14.69 -4.01
N TYR A 218 5.12 -14.55 -2.80
CA TYR A 218 4.84 -15.46 -1.68
C TYR A 218 3.37 -15.46 -1.31
N ILE A 219 2.77 -14.27 -1.11
CA ILE A 219 1.35 -14.19 -0.73
C ILE A 219 0.44 -14.64 -1.89
N SER A 220 0.75 -14.27 -3.14
CA SER A 220 -0.04 -14.69 -4.29
C SER A 220 -0.01 -16.20 -4.48
N PHE A 221 1.12 -16.84 -4.23
CA PHE A 221 1.27 -18.29 -4.32
C PHE A 221 0.50 -19.05 -3.23
N THR A 222 0.31 -18.43 -2.07
CA THR A 222 -0.43 -19.03 -0.93
C THR A 222 -1.89 -18.61 -0.86
N SER A 223 -2.33 -17.74 -1.78
CA SER A 223 -3.69 -17.18 -1.80
C SER A 223 -4.39 -17.44 -3.12
N ALA A 224 -5.68 -17.12 -3.18
CA ALA A 224 -6.47 -17.19 -4.39
C ALA A 224 -5.90 -16.29 -5.51
N SER A 225 -5.90 -16.77 -6.76
CA SER A 225 -5.35 -16.05 -7.92
C SER A 225 -6.07 -14.72 -8.21
N ALA A 226 -7.28 -14.54 -7.73
CA ALA A 226 -7.99 -13.27 -7.72
C ALA A 226 -7.16 -12.14 -7.07
N LEU A 227 -6.36 -12.46 -6.06
CA LEU A 227 -5.45 -11.52 -5.42
C LEU A 227 -4.23 -11.20 -6.30
N GLY A 228 -3.70 -12.20 -7.00
CA GLY A 228 -2.65 -12.02 -8.02
C GLY A 228 -3.12 -11.10 -9.16
N LEU A 229 -4.37 -11.28 -9.62
CA LEU A 229 -5.00 -10.40 -10.62
C LEU A 229 -5.12 -8.96 -10.09
N TYR A 230 -5.61 -8.80 -8.86
CA TYR A 230 -5.67 -7.49 -8.20
C TYR A 230 -4.31 -6.79 -8.18
N TRP A 231 -3.26 -7.47 -7.75
CA TRP A 231 -1.91 -6.90 -7.70
C TRP A 231 -1.36 -6.59 -9.09
N SER A 232 -1.61 -7.42 -10.08
CA SER A 232 -1.17 -7.19 -11.45
C SER A 232 -1.74 -5.89 -12.03
N ILE A 233 -3.06 -5.70 -11.92
CA ILE A 233 -3.74 -4.48 -12.39
C ILE A 233 -3.27 -3.26 -11.59
N ASN A 234 -3.09 -3.42 -10.29
CA ASN A 234 -2.62 -2.38 -9.40
C ASN A 234 -1.21 -1.89 -9.77
N ALA A 235 -0.28 -2.80 -10.01
CA ALA A 235 1.09 -2.47 -10.40
C ALA A 235 1.14 -1.81 -11.78
N LEU A 236 0.36 -2.29 -12.75
CA LEU A 236 0.24 -1.67 -14.07
C LEU A 236 -0.23 -0.22 -13.97
N PHE A 237 -1.30 0.03 -13.22
CA PHE A 237 -1.83 1.37 -13.05
C PHE A 237 -0.82 2.31 -12.39
N LEU A 238 -0.14 1.84 -11.33
CA LEU A 238 0.89 2.63 -10.65
C LEU A 238 2.10 2.90 -11.53
N SER A 239 2.51 1.97 -12.36
CA SER A 239 3.61 2.18 -13.32
C SER A 239 3.28 3.28 -14.32
N LEU A 240 2.04 3.30 -14.84
CA LEU A 240 1.59 4.32 -15.79
C LEU A 240 1.54 5.73 -15.21
N ILE A 241 1.21 5.89 -13.93
CA ILE A 241 1.16 7.21 -13.28
C ILE A 241 2.56 7.76 -12.96
N HIS A 242 3.56 6.89 -12.80
CA HIS A 242 4.91 7.30 -12.44
C HIS A 242 5.82 7.54 -13.68
N ILE A 243 5.34 7.21 -14.87
CA ILE A 243 5.98 7.54 -16.14
C ILE A 243 5.63 8.98 -16.54
#